data_e2ffc87ea1af0d9070bc7ed7a6dfaa5c
#
_entry.id   e2ffc87ea1af0d9070bc7ed7a6dfaa5c
#
_cell.length_a   1.000
_cell.length_b   1.000
_cell.length_c   1.000
_cell.angle_alpha   90.00
_cell.angle_beta   90.00
_cell.angle_gamma   90.00
#
_symmetry.space_group_name_H-M   'P 1'
#
loop_
_entity.id
_entity.type
_entity.pdbx_description
1 polymer ?
#
loop_
_entity_poly.entity_id
_entity_poly.type
_entity_poly.pdbx_seq_one_letter_code
_entity_poly.pdbx_strand_id
1 'polypeptide(L)'
;MHRDTPIRNKALDERKCDGRHRDVSLSLLAPARDKEVAIAAIQAGADAIYIGAPAYGARQAAGNSLEDLEEVVRYAHRYGVQVLVTLNTLLHEDEYPKAVELAHALYAIGVDALIIQDLHLLDFDLPPIRLHASTQCDNRTPEQVAFLRDKGFKRVVLARELSIDEIRAIHDAVPDIELEAFVHGALCVCYSGRCYISEVLSGRSANRGACAQYCRMAYDLLDESMNEVRDDQGEPIHQRYLLSLQDMDRSAYLQELIDAGVTTFKIEGRLKDAEYVTNITAYYREKLSAFSSQYSVISRSFEPNPEKTFHRGATEYFLHGRTRPMANWETPKSTGEYIGEVVETHGNTLRVRLKEGVVLHNGDGLTIGSEGFNVNGVEGNIVKINKEPVSISSLKGRELFRNLDMEFTKSLKSERRIPVDIVFKETEKGFELSYRSAFSFQHSVFSYPHEPAKNAEKALETIRTQLSKLGDTPYIAREIHIESAPYFIPISVLNEWRRNTII
;
A
#
# COMPACT_ATOMS: atom_id res chain seq x y z
N MET A 1 -19.98 -36.87 11.79
CA MET A 1 -19.78 -35.69 10.95
C MET A 1 -18.77 -34.77 11.68
N HIS A 2 -17.51 -35.00 11.43
CA HIS A 2 -16.42 -34.16 11.99
C HIS A 2 -16.30 -32.93 11.11
N ARG A 3 -16.51 -31.76 11.70
CA ARG A 3 -16.17 -30.47 11.08
C ARG A 3 -14.70 -30.21 11.39
N ASP A 4 -13.87 -30.20 10.36
CA ASP A 4 -12.48 -29.78 10.45
C ASP A 4 -12.42 -28.30 10.83
N THR A 5 -11.87 -28.04 12.00
CA THR A 5 -11.57 -26.70 12.50
C THR A 5 -10.34 -26.20 11.75
N PRO A 6 -10.31 -24.98 11.22
CA PRO A 6 -9.12 -24.46 10.55
C PRO A 6 -7.96 -24.35 11.54
N ILE A 7 -6.81 -24.90 11.15
CA ILE A 7 -5.57 -24.91 11.95
C ILE A 7 -5.10 -23.45 12.10
N ARG A 8 -5.32 -22.89 13.29
CA ARG A 8 -4.71 -21.62 13.71
C ARG A 8 -3.20 -21.78 13.69
N ASN A 9 -2.51 -20.96 12.89
CA ASN A 9 -1.06 -20.81 12.92
C ASN A 9 -0.63 -20.25 14.29
N LYS A 10 -0.37 -21.11 15.24
CA LYS A 10 0.19 -20.79 16.58
C LYS A 10 1.62 -20.22 16.52
N ALA A 11 2.25 -20.20 15.34
CA ALA A 11 3.65 -19.87 15.17
C ALA A 11 3.97 -18.35 15.22
N LEU A 12 2.97 -17.48 15.28
CA LEU A 12 3.18 -16.02 15.30
C LEU A 12 3.21 -15.41 16.71
N ASP A 13 2.81 -16.14 17.76
CA ASP A 13 2.67 -15.59 19.12
C ASP A 13 3.79 -15.97 20.11
N GLU A 14 4.74 -16.85 19.75
CA GLU A 14 5.81 -17.29 20.64
C GLU A 14 7.23 -16.96 20.13
N ARG A 15 7.53 -15.70 19.87
CA ARG A 15 8.95 -15.26 19.86
C ARG A 15 9.27 -14.61 21.20
N LYS A 16 9.70 -15.43 22.17
CA LYS A 16 10.37 -14.96 23.39
C LYS A 16 11.66 -14.25 22.99
N CYS A 17 11.73 -12.96 23.27
CA CYS A 17 12.91 -12.15 23.11
C CYS A 17 14.01 -12.57 24.09
N ASP A 18 15.12 -13.10 23.60
CA ASP A 18 16.40 -13.07 24.30
C ASP A 18 17.10 -11.76 23.94
N GLY A 19 17.56 -11.05 24.97
CA GLY A 19 17.95 -9.62 24.91
C GLY A 19 19.26 -9.34 24.17
N ARG A 20 19.19 -9.34 22.82
CA ARG A 20 20.22 -8.72 21.96
C ARG A 20 19.57 -8.27 20.66
N HIS A 21 19.57 -6.96 20.39
CA HIS A 21 19.04 -6.27 19.22
C HIS A 21 17.65 -6.81 18.77
N ARG A 22 16.59 -6.12 19.19
CA ARG A 22 15.24 -6.39 18.65
C ARG A 22 15.34 -6.20 17.14
N ASP A 23 15.28 -7.28 16.36
CA ASP A 23 14.91 -7.20 14.95
C ASP A 23 13.48 -6.63 14.92
N VAL A 24 13.40 -5.31 14.84
CA VAL A 24 12.11 -4.61 14.69
C VAL A 24 11.58 -5.00 13.34
N SER A 25 10.54 -5.83 13.32
CA SER A 25 9.88 -6.22 12.07
C SER A 25 9.19 -5.00 11.48
N LEU A 26 9.84 -4.34 10.51
CA LEU A 26 9.25 -3.23 9.77
C LEU A 26 8.18 -3.75 8.81
N SER A 27 7.07 -3.03 8.73
CA SER A 27 5.92 -3.41 7.90
C SER A 27 5.52 -2.29 6.93
N LEU A 28 5.39 -2.63 5.65
CA LEU A 28 4.83 -1.75 4.63
C LEU A 28 3.34 -2.04 4.45
N LEU A 29 2.50 -1.07 4.81
CA LEU A 29 1.04 -1.16 4.73
C LEU A 29 0.51 -0.40 3.51
N ALA A 30 0.03 -1.14 2.53
CA ALA A 30 -0.49 -0.60 1.28
C ALA A 30 -2.04 -0.49 1.28
N PRO A 31 -2.61 0.51 0.59
CA PRO A 31 -4.05 0.63 0.43
C PRO A 31 -4.60 -0.35 -0.59
N ALA A 32 -5.84 -0.80 -0.39
CA ALA A 32 -6.60 -1.52 -1.39
C ALA A 32 -8.02 -0.95 -1.50
N ARG A 33 -8.44 -0.60 -2.72
CA ARG A 33 -9.81 -0.20 -3.04
C ARG A 33 -10.72 -1.42 -3.12
N ASP A 34 -10.23 -2.45 -3.80
CA ASP A 34 -10.91 -3.69 -4.14
C ASP A 34 -9.90 -4.86 -4.21
N LYS A 35 -10.38 -6.04 -4.57
CA LYS A 35 -9.59 -7.26 -4.70
C LYS A 35 -8.44 -7.13 -5.71
N GLU A 36 -8.66 -6.49 -6.85
CA GLU A 36 -7.64 -6.31 -7.88
C GLU A 36 -6.47 -5.46 -7.35
N VAL A 37 -6.78 -4.34 -6.72
CA VAL A 37 -5.78 -3.45 -6.10
C VAL A 37 -5.08 -4.14 -4.93
N ALA A 38 -5.79 -4.97 -4.15
CA ALA A 38 -5.20 -5.76 -3.08
C ALA A 38 -4.12 -6.74 -3.60
N ILE A 39 -4.44 -7.47 -4.67
CA ILE A 39 -3.49 -8.38 -5.32
C ILE A 39 -2.28 -7.61 -5.86
N ALA A 40 -2.50 -6.46 -6.52
CA ALA A 40 -1.43 -5.60 -7.02
C ALA A 40 -0.49 -5.13 -5.90
N ALA A 41 -1.02 -4.69 -4.76
CA ALA A 41 -0.25 -4.29 -3.58
C ALA A 41 0.60 -5.45 -3.03
N ILE A 42 0.02 -6.65 -2.92
CA ILE A 42 0.71 -7.86 -2.43
C ILE A 42 1.85 -8.22 -3.37
N GLN A 43 1.61 -8.23 -4.67
CA GLN A 43 2.62 -8.54 -5.69
C GLN A 43 3.73 -7.49 -5.75
N ALA A 44 3.43 -6.22 -5.47
CA ALA A 44 4.41 -5.14 -5.39
C ALA A 44 5.25 -5.14 -4.10
N GLY A 45 4.91 -5.98 -3.11
CA GLY A 45 5.73 -6.21 -1.92
C GLY A 45 5.19 -5.64 -0.62
N ALA A 46 3.89 -5.40 -0.49
CA ALA A 46 3.27 -5.05 0.79
C ALA A 46 3.40 -6.18 1.82
N ASP A 47 3.62 -5.84 3.10
CA ASP A 47 3.59 -6.78 4.23
C ASP A 47 2.20 -6.86 4.84
N ALA A 48 1.43 -5.80 4.66
CA ALA A 48 0.02 -5.73 5.03
C ALA A 48 -0.74 -4.87 4.02
N ILE A 49 -2.04 -5.14 3.89
CA ILE A 49 -2.96 -4.28 3.13
C ILE A 49 -4.08 -3.81 4.03
N TYR A 50 -4.62 -2.59 3.75
CA TYR A 50 -5.85 -2.15 4.39
C TYR A 50 -6.93 -1.87 3.35
N ILE A 51 -8.13 -2.43 3.60
CA ILE A 51 -9.25 -2.46 2.65
C ILE A 51 -10.55 -2.06 3.37
N GLY A 52 -11.52 -1.54 2.63
CA GLY A 52 -12.82 -1.16 3.18
C GLY A 52 -13.73 -2.36 3.42
N ALA A 53 -14.43 -2.37 4.56
CA ALA A 53 -15.55 -3.26 4.82
C ALA A 53 -16.75 -2.91 3.91
N PRO A 54 -17.79 -3.75 3.83
CA PRO A 54 -19.04 -3.44 3.12
C PRO A 54 -19.73 -2.16 3.62
N ALA A 55 -19.52 -1.82 4.90
CA ALA A 55 -20.07 -0.63 5.55
C ALA A 55 -19.05 -0.04 6.56
N TYR A 56 -19.37 1.15 7.09
CA TYR A 56 -18.64 1.82 8.19
C TYR A 56 -17.17 2.15 7.92
N GLY A 57 -16.76 2.19 6.66
CA GLY A 57 -15.42 2.66 6.27
C GLY A 57 -15.38 4.15 5.95
N ALA A 58 -14.30 4.86 6.33
CA ALA A 58 -14.11 6.30 6.07
C ALA A 58 -14.01 6.68 4.56
N ARG A 59 -14.25 5.75 3.67
CA ARG A 59 -14.38 5.93 2.21
C ARG A 59 -15.54 5.06 1.73
N GLN A 60 -16.77 5.59 1.76
CA GLN A 60 -17.98 4.85 1.37
C GLN A 60 -17.91 4.25 -0.05
N ALA A 61 -17.22 4.91 -0.97
CA ALA A 61 -17.04 4.44 -2.36
C ALA A 61 -16.07 3.26 -2.52
N ALA A 62 -15.45 2.76 -1.44
CA ALA A 62 -14.49 1.66 -1.45
C ALA A 62 -14.93 0.51 -0.51
N GLY A 63 -16.22 0.20 -0.47
CA GLY A 63 -16.76 -0.95 0.25
C GLY A 63 -16.64 -2.23 -0.57
N ASN A 64 -16.27 -3.34 0.08
CA ASN A 64 -16.11 -4.65 -0.55
C ASN A 64 -17.06 -5.66 0.08
N SER A 65 -17.53 -6.66 -0.67
CA SER A 65 -18.35 -7.75 -0.14
C SER A 65 -17.53 -8.65 0.81
N LEU A 66 -18.20 -9.43 1.65
CA LEU A 66 -17.52 -10.41 2.52
C LEU A 66 -16.86 -11.51 1.69
N GLU A 67 -17.44 -11.89 0.58
CA GLU A 67 -16.90 -12.89 -0.34
C GLU A 67 -15.59 -12.41 -0.99
N ASP A 68 -15.55 -11.16 -1.45
CA ASP A 68 -14.32 -10.58 -2.00
C ASP A 68 -13.23 -10.47 -0.93
N LEU A 69 -13.60 -10.09 0.30
CA LEU A 69 -12.67 -10.01 1.42
C LEU A 69 -12.12 -11.39 1.81
N GLU A 70 -12.94 -12.45 1.81
CA GLU A 70 -12.49 -13.82 2.06
C GLU A 70 -11.47 -14.28 1.00
N GLU A 71 -11.73 -13.97 -0.27
CA GLU A 71 -10.77 -14.28 -1.35
C GLU A 71 -9.46 -13.50 -1.17
N VAL A 72 -9.53 -12.21 -0.80
CA VAL A 72 -8.35 -11.38 -0.52
C VAL A 72 -7.56 -11.94 0.66
N VAL A 73 -8.22 -12.31 1.76
CA VAL A 73 -7.57 -12.90 2.94
C VAL A 73 -6.85 -14.18 2.57
N ARG A 74 -7.52 -15.09 1.87
CA ARG A 74 -6.93 -16.36 1.42
C ARG A 74 -5.73 -16.15 0.51
N TYR A 75 -5.82 -15.17 -0.41
CA TYR A 75 -4.71 -14.83 -1.29
C TYR A 75 -3.54 -14.22 -0.51
N ALA A 76 -3.80 -13.23 0.36
CA ALA A 76 -2.79 -12.52 1.14
C ALA A 76 -2.00 -13.45 2.08
N HIS A 77 -2.72 -14.34 2.79
CA HIS A 77 -2.11 -15.28 3.74
C HIS A 77 -1.15 -16.27 3.07
N ARG A 78 -1.34 -16.61 1.78
CA ARG A 78 -0.38 -17.43 1.03
C ARG A 78 1.00 -16.73 0.91
N TYR A 79 1.04 -15.41 0.94
CA TYR A 79 2.26 -14.61 0.89
C TYR A 79 2.72 -14.12 2.27
N GLY A 80 2.05 -14.52 3.35
CA GLY A 80 2.31 -14.04 4.71
C GLY A 80 1.93 -12.56 4.91
N VAL A 81 1.03 -12.03 4.06
CA VAL A 81 0.56 -10.64 4.10
C VAL A 81 -0.67 -10.53 4.96
N GLN A 82 -0.70 -9.56 5.87
CA GLN A 82 -1.85 -9.28 6.74
C GLN A 82 -2.93 -8.48 6.01
N VAL A 83 -4.20 -8.76 6.34
CA VAL A 83 -5.36 -8.02 5.84
C VAL A 83 -6.03 -7.28 6.98
N LEU A 84 -5.99 -5.94 6.91
CA LEU A 84 -6.60 -5.04 7.88
C LEU A 84 -7.86 -4.43 7.29
N VAL A 85 -9.00 -4.57 7.97
CA VAL A 85 -10.27 -4.02 7.48
C VAL A 85 -10.66 -2.78 8.25
N THR A 86 -11.12 -1.74 7.53
CA THR A 86 -11.50 -0.47 8.14
C THR A 86 -12.98 -0.45 8.52
N LEU A 87 -13.26 -0.27 9.81
CA LEU A 87 -14.54 0.10 10.41
C LEU A 87 -14.36 1.45 11.12
N ASN A 88 -13.87 2.45 10.40
CA ASN A 88 -13.30 3.67 10.97
C ASN A 88 -14.13 4.92 10.68
N THR A 89 -15.44 4.81 10.87
CA THR A 89 -16.38 5.92 10.93
C THR A 89 -16.98 6.03 12.34
N LEU A 90 -17.49 7.21 12.69
CA LEU A 90 -18.39 7.36 13.83
C LEU A 90 -19.72 6.67 13.52
N LEU A 91 -20.29 5.99 14.50
CA LEU A 91 -21.54 5.24 14.35
C LEU A 91 -22.71 5.97 15.01
N HIS A 92 -23.91 5.78 14.47
CA HIS A 92 -25.15 6.12 15.16
C HIS A 92 -25.56 4.97 16.08
N GLU A 93 -26.40 5.28 17.08
CA GLU A 93 -26.79 4.32 18.11
C GLU A 93 -27.41 3.04 17.54
N ASP A 94 -28.19 3.14 16.47
CA ASP A 94 -28.84 2.02 15.79
C ASP A 94 -27.90 1.19 14.89
N GLU A 95 -26.69 1.66 14.66
CA GLU A 95 -25.69 0.98 13.78
C GLU A 95 -24.80 0.01 14.57
N TYR A 96 -24.63 0.15 15.89
CA TYR A 96 -23.71 -0.71 16.66
C TYR A 96 -24.01 -2.20 16.55
N PRO A 97 -25.27 -2.68 16.64
CA PRO A 97 -25.53 -4.12 16.49
C PRO A 97 -25.04 -4.70 15.16
N LYS A 98 -25.24 -3.96 14.07
CA LYS A 98 -24.79 -4.37 12.73
C LYS A 98 -23.28 -4.28 12.57
N ALA A 99 -22.63 -3.29 13.18
CA ALA A 99 -21.18 -3.15 13.16
C ALA A 99 -20.49 -4.29 13.94
N VAL A 100 -21.08 -4.72 15.07
CA VAL A 100 -20.61 -5.89 15.83
C VAL A 100 -20.79 -7.19 15.03
N GLU A 101 -21.96 -7.41 14.43
CA GLU A 101 -22.20 -8.56 13.54
C GLU A 101 -21.18 -8.61 12.40
N LEU A 102 -20.92 -7.47 11.76
CA LEU A 102 -19.89 -7.35 10.72
C LEU A 102 -18.49 -7.67 11.25
N ALA A 103 -18.13 -7.22 12.45
CA ALA A 103 -16.84 -7.53 13.06
C ALA A 103 -16.67 -9.05 13.29
N HIS A 104 -17.73 -9.74 13.75
CA HIS A 104 -17.72 -11.21 13.87
C HIS A 104 -17.59 -11.91 12.52
N ALA A 105 -18.28 -11.45 11.48
CA ALA A 105 -18.16 -11.99 10.13
C ALA A 105 -16.75 -11.81 9.56
N LEU A 106 -16.14 -10.64 9.74
CA LEU A 106 -14.76 -10.35 9.32
C LEU A 106 -13.74 -11.25 10.06
N TYR A 107 -13.95 -11.47 11.35
CA TYR A 107 -13.12 -12.40 12.12
C TYR A 107 -13.26 -13.84 11.61
N ALA A 108 -14.47 -14.27 11.30
CA ALA A 108 -14.76 -15.63 10.82
C ALA A 108 -14.06 -15.95 9.48
N ILE A 109 -13.95 -14.96 8.57
CA ILE A 109 -13.22 -15.13 7.30
C ILE A 109 -11.70 -14.96 7.43
N GLY A 110 -11.17 -14.68 8.63
CA GLY A 110 -9.74 -14.66 8.92
C GLY A 110 -9.05 -13.30 8.74
N VAL A 111 -9.79 -12.17 8.80
CA VAL A 111 -9.21 -10.82 8.84
C VAL A 111 -8.28 -10.69 10.05
N ASP A 112 -7.08 -10.10 9.87
CA ASP A 112 -6.04 -10.04 10.89
C ASP A 112 -6.26 -8.94 11.93
N ALA A 113 -6.83 -7.80 11.52
CA ALA A 113 -7.13 -6.69 12.43
C ALA A 113 -8.24 -5.78 11.90
N LEU A 114 -8.92 -5.11 12.81
CA LEU A 114 -9.85 -4.02 12.49
C LEU A 114 -9.21 -2.66 12.79
N ILE A 115 -9.34 -1.72 11.87
CA ILE A 115 -8.97 -0.32 12.08
C ILE A 115 -10.25 0.43 12.45
N ILE A 116 -10.38 0.87 13.70
CA ILE A 116 -11.60 1.50 14.22
C ILE A 116 -11.37 2.95 14.65
N GLN A 117 -12.41 3.76 14.61
CA GLN A 117 -12.44 5.14 15.12
C GLN A 117 -13.34 5.26 16.33
N ASP A 118 -14.53 4.66 16.30
CA ASP A 118 -15.53 4.79 17.33
C ASP A 118 -15.19 3.89 18.52
N LEU A 119 -14.80 4.52 19.63
CA LEU A 119 -14.38 3.79 20.83
C LEU A 119 -15.54 3.17 21.61
N HIS A 120 -16.77 3.65 21.43
CA HIS A 120 -17.95 3.05 22.08
C HIS A 120 -18.21 1.62 21.54
N LEU A 121 -17.69 1.28 20.36
CA LEU A 121 -17.74 -0.09 19.84
C LEU A 121 -17.07 -1.10 20.79
N LEU A 122 -16.12 -0.66 21.64
CA LEU A 122 -15.43 -1.51 22.63
C LEU A 122 -16.34 -1.95 23.80
N ASP A 123 -17.47 -1.29 24.00
CA ASP A 123 -18.43 -1.64 25.04
C ASP A 123 -19.34 -2.82 24.64
N PHE A 124 -19.21 -3.31 23.40
CA PHE A 124 -19.97 -4.44 22.86
C PHE A 124 -19.10 -5.71 22.80
N ASP A 125 -19.75 -6.86 22.64
CA ASP A 125 -19.10 -8.18 22.52
C ASP A 125 -18.42 -8.34 21.13
N LEU A 126 -17.21 -7.83 21.01
CA LEU A 126 -16.39 -7.97 19.82
C LEU A 126 -15.67 -9.34 19.79
N PRO A 127 -15.42 -9.90 18.59
CA PRO A 127 -14.60 -11.10 18.46
C PRO A 127 -13.15 -10.83 18.93
N PRO A 128 -12.36 -11.86 19.31
CA PRO A 128 -10.98 -11.69 19.74
C PRO A 128 -10.05 -11.37 18.56
N ILE A 129 -10.33 -10.27 17.88
CA ILE A 129 -9.55 -9.72 16.75
C ILE A 129 -8.64 -8.59 17.24
N ARG A 130 -7.50 -8.40 16.60
CA ARG A 130 -6.61 -7.26 16.90
C ARG A 130 -7.27 -5.96 16.52
N LEU A 131 -7.16 -4.95 17.38
CA LEU A 131 -7.69 -3.62 17.15
C LEU A 131 -6.57 -2.62 16.93
N HIS A 132 -6.69 -1.84 15.85
CA HIS A 132 -5.80 -0.73 15.52
C HIS A 132 -6.60 0.58 15.59
N ALA A 133 -6.07 1.57 16.33
CA ALA A 133 -6.73 2.88 16.43
C ALA A 133 -6.50 3.67 15.13
N SER A 134 -7.58 4.08 14.49
CA SER A 134 -7.52 4.90 13.27
C SER A 134 -6.83 6.24 13.53
N THR A 135 -6.18 6.81 12.52
CA THR A 135 -5.71 8.21 12.55
C THR A 135 -6.86 9.19 12.87
N GLN A 136 -8.10 8.80 12.59
CA GLN A 136 -9.28 9.61 12.87
C GLN A 136 -9.62 9.69 14.40
N CYS A 137 -8.94 8.94 15.26
CA CYS A 137 -8.99 9.10 16.71
C CYS A 137 -8.14 10.30 17.21
N ASP A 138 -7.54 11.09 16.30
CA ASP A 138 -6.74 12.27 16.66
C ASP A 138 -5.49 11.94 17.49
N ASN A 139 -4.75 10.90 17.09
CA ASN A 139 -3.64 10.32 17.85
C ASN A 139 -2.39 11.21 17.80
N ARG A 140 -2.32 12.24 18.66
CA ARG A 140 -1.28 13.27 18.63
C ARG A 140 -0.44 13.38 19.89
N THR A 141 -0.89 12.84 21.02
CA THR A 141 -0.18 13.01 22.28
C THR A 141 0.13 11.68 22.96
N PRO A 142 1.17 11.61 23.78
CA PRO A 142 1.48 10.42 24.57
C PRO A 142 0.29 9.94 25.44
N GLU A 143 -0.49 10.85 26.02
CA GLU A 143 -1.62 10.52 26.89
C GLU A 143 -2.74 9.86 26.09
N GLN A 144 -3.03 10.35 24.88
CA GLN A 144 -4.03 9.74 24.00
C GLN A 144 -3.61 8.32 23.58
N VAL A 145 -2.33 8.14 23.24
CA VAL A 145 -1.79 6.83 22.84
C VAL A 145 -1.77 5.86 24.02
N ALA A 146 -1.39 6.32 25.22
CA ALA A 146 -1.46 5.53 26.46
C ALA A 146 -2.89 5.08 26.76
N PHE A 147 -3.87 6.00 26.66
CA PHE A 147 -5.28 5.67 26.83
C PHE A 147 -5.73 4.58 25.84
N LEU A 148 -5.36 4.66 24.56
CA LEU A 148 -5.73 3.66 23.57
C LEU A 148 -5.06 2.29 23.84
N ARG A 149 -3.79 2.28 24.26
CA ARG A 149 -3.10 1.08 24.72
C ARG A 149 -3.87 0.42 25.87
N ASP A 150 -4.26 1.20 26.88
CA ASP A 150 -4.99 0.72 28.06
C ASP A 150 -6.40 0.20 27.72
N LYS A 151 -6.99 0.69 26.62
CA LYS A 151 -8.23 0.15 26.03
C LYS A 151 -8.01 -1.14 25.20
N GLY A 152 -6.78 -1.63 25.09
CA GLY A 152 -6.46 -2.91 24.44
C GLY A 152 -6.04 -2.82 22.96
N PHE A 153 -5.90 -1.63 22.41
CA PHE A 153 -5.36 -1.46 21.07
C PHE A 153 -3.92 -1.99 21.00
N LYS A 154 -3.59 -2.62 19.87
CA LYS A 154 -2.26 -3.18 19.61
C LYS A 154 -1.39 -2.26 18.75
N ARG A 155 -2.03 -1.38 17.98
CA ARG A 155 -1.37 -0.42 17.09
C ARG A 155 -2.16 0.88 17.06
N VAL A 156 -1.44 1.98 16.94
CA VAL A 156 -2.01 3.32 16.78
C VAL A 156 -1.51 3.94 15.46
N VAL A 157 -2.45 4.37 14.62
CA VAL A 157 -2.14 5.15 13.42
C VAL A 157 -2.00 6.61 13.82
N LEU A 158 -0.78 7.11 13.82
CA LEU A 158 -0.45 8.47 14.23
C LEU A 158 -1.13 9.51 13.33
N ALA A 159 -1.41 10.69 13.89
CA ALA A 159 -1.84 11.83 13.11
C ALA A 159 -0.74 12.27 12.13
N ARG A 160 -1.15 12.74 10.94
CA ARG A 160 -0.20 13.09 9.85
C ARG A 160 0.60 14.35 10.14
N GLU A 161 0.06 15.21 10.98
CA GLU A 161 0.58 16.53 11.37
C GLU A 161 1.67 16.51 12.43
N LEU A 162 2.11 15.32 12.89
CA LEU A 162 3.18 15.18 13.88
C LEU A 162 4.56 15.43 13.28
N SER A 163 5.41 16.10 14.06
CA SER A 163 6.84 16.19 13.85
C SER A 163 7.56 14.91 14.33
N ILE A 164 8.83 14.76 13.92
CA ILE A 164 9.66 13.62 14.34
C ILE A 164 9.87 13.58 15.85
N ASP A 165 10.01 14.75 16.50
CA ASP A 165 10.19 14.84 17.94
C ASP A 165 8.92 14.47 18.72
N GLU A 166 7.74 14.86 18.20
CA GLU A 166 6.46 14.45 18.79
C GLU A 166 6.23 12.94 18.65
N ILE A 167 6.60 12.34 17.51
CA ILE A 167 6.53 10.88 17.30
C ILE A 167 7.44 10.16 18.31
N ARG A 168 8.69 10.63 18.48
CA ARG A 168 9.64 10.08 19.45
C ARG A 168 9.12 10.21 20.88
N ALA A 169 8.57 11.35 21.26
CA ALA A 169 7.99 11.56 22.58
C ALA A 169 6.82 10.58 22.89
N ILE A 170 6.01 10.26 21.88
CA ILE A 170 4.95 9.25 21.99
C ILE A 170 5.57 7.86 22.22
N HIS A 171 6.56 7.48 21.42
CA HIS A 171 7.24 6.19 21.54
C HIS A 171 7.91 6.01 22.91
N ASP A 172 8.64 7.04 23.37
CA ASP A 172 9.36 6.99 24.65
C ASP A 172 8.42 6.87 25.84
N ALA A 173 7.24 7.49 25.74
CA ALA A 173 6.22 7.42 26.79
C ALA A 173 5.40 6.11 26.76
N VAL A 174 5.22 5.49 25.59
CA VAL A 174 4.38 4.30 25.39
C VAL A 174 5.09 3.27 24.49
N PRO A 175 6.21 2.69 24.94
CA PRO A 175 7.08 1.86 24.10
C PRO A 175 6.49 0.46 23.77
N ASP A 176 5.40 0.08 24.40
CA ASP A 176 4.75 -1.23 24.29
C ASP A 176 3.59 -1.27 23.29
N ILE A 177 3.34 -0.16 22.56
CA ILE A 177 2.37 -0.11 21.46
C ILE A 177 3.05 0.06 20.09
N GLU A 178 2.51 -0.60 19.06
CA GLU A 178 3.01 -0.42 17.69
C GLU A 178 2.59 0.94 17.13
N LEU A 179 3.56 1.70 16.59
CA LEU A 179 3.30 2.97 15.93
C LEU A 179 3.25 2.81 14.41
N GLU A 180 2.16 3.27 13.80
CA GLU A 180 1.94 3.30 12.35
C GLU A 180 1.90 4.76 11.88
N ALA A 181 2.75 5.13 10.91
CA ALA A 181 2.77 6.47 10.35
C ALA A 181 2.48 6.46 8.85
N PHE A 182 1.72 7.46 8.38
CA PHE A 182 1.61 7.70 6.94
C PHE A 182 2.93 8.23 6.40
N VAL A 183 3.35 7.69 5.24
CA VAL A 183 4.62 8.08 4.58
C VAL A 183 4.41 8.59 3.17
N HIS A 184 3.26 8.31 2.54
CA HIS A 184 2.97 8.74 1.17
C HIS A 184 1.50 9.03 0.93
N GLY A 185 1.22 9.97 0.02
CA GLY A 185 -0.09 10.21 -0.58
C GLY A 185 -0.86 11.39 0.02
N ALA A 186 -2.15 11.44 -0.23
CA ALA A 186 -2.98 12.62 0.01
C ALA A 186 -3.05 13.05 1.49
N LEU A 187 -2.91 14.37 1.69
CA LEU A 187 -3.05 15.03 2.99
C LEU A 187 -4.43 15.68 3.16
N CYS A 188 -4.85 15.80 4.42
CA CYS A 188 -5.94 16.67 4.85
C CYS A 188 -5.39 17.97 5.42
N VAL A 189 -6.01 19.11 5.09
CA VAL A 189 -5.62 20.42 5.66
C VAL A 189 -6.08 20.57 7.12
N CYS A 190 -7.10 19.83 7.51
CA CYS A 190 -7.62 19.80 8.87
C CYS A 190 -6.88 18.75 9.71
N TYR A 191 -6.85 18.94 11.02
CA TYR A 191 -6.40 17.92 11.97
C TYR A 191 -7.11 16.59 11.74
N SER A 192 -6.38 15.50 11.95
CA SER A 192 -6.87 14.13 11.78
C SER A 192 -8.12 13.86 12.61
N GLY A 193 -9.22 13.44 11.96
CA GLY A 193 -10.51 13.17 12.60
C GLY A 193 -11.34 14.40 12.99
N ARG A 194 -10.86 15.63 12.76
CA ARG A 194 -11.52 16.86 13.22
C ARG A 194 -12.07 17.75 12.11
N CYS A 195 -12.34 17.18 10.94
CA CYS A 195 -12.88 17.93 9.81
C CYS A 195 -14.41 17.89 9.79
N TYR A 196 -15.05 19.04 10.01
CA TYR A 196 -16.51 19.19 10.01
C TYR A 196 -17.04 20.03 8.83
N ILE A 197 -16.15 20.59 7.98
CA ILE A 197 -16.56 21.52 6.91
C ILE A 197 -17.59 20.91 5.95
N SER A 198 -17.43 19.64 5.57
CA SER A 198 -18.36 18.96 4.67
C SER A 198 -19.74 18.78 5.30
N GLU A 199 -19.80 18.49 6.61
CA GLU A 199 -21.04 18.33 7.34
C GLU A 199 -21.79 19.65 7.47
N VAL A 200 -21.08 20.71 7.86
CA VAL A 200 -21.67 22.05 8.03
C VAL A 200 -22.18 22.61 6.69
N LEU A 201 -21.42 22.47 5.60
CA LEU A 201 -21.77 23.09 4.32
C LEU A 201 -22.70 22.27 3.46
N SER A 202 -22.74 20.94 3.60
CA SER A 202 -23.49 20.05 2.70
C SER A 202 -24.20 18.88 3.38
N GLY A 203 -24.19 18.79 4.71
CA GLY A 203 -24.75 17.65 5.46
C GLY A 203 -23.99 16.32 5.24
N ARG A 204 -22.78 16.36 4.66
CA ARG A 204 -21.98 15.18 4.36
C ARG A 204 -20.82 15.06 5.34
N SER A 205 -20.93 14.14 6.31
CA SER A 205 -19.90 14.00 7.33
C SER A 205 -18.64 13.30 6.81
N ALA A 206 -17.50 13.98 6.88
CA ALA A 206 -16.19 13.40 6.57
C ALA A 206 -15.81 12.27 7.56
N ASN A 207 -16.26 12.37 8.83
CA ASN A 207 -16.05 11.36 9.86
C ASN A 207 -16.97 10.13 9.70
N ARG A 208 -17.90 10.20 8.74
CA ARG A 208 -18.76 9.08 8.32
C ARG A 208 -18.51 8.65 6.86
N GLY A 209 -17.34 9.01 6.30
CA GLY A 209 -16.90 8.56 4.99
C GLY A 209 -17.40 9.37 3.80
N ALA A 210 -18.19 10.44 4.02
CA ALA A 210 -18.86 11.23 2.98
C ALA A 210 -18.21 12.60 2.72
N CYS A 211 -16.87 12.72 2.80
CA CYS A 211 -16.14 13.95 2.58
C CYS A 211 -16.45 14.56 1.20
N ALA A 212 -16.83 15.85 1.16
CA ALA A 212 -17.10 16.60 -0.07
C ALA A 212 -15.85 17.27 -0.68
N GLN A 213 -14.67 17.15 -0.03
CA GLN A 213 -13.40 17.69 -0.50
C GLN A 213 -13.38 19.22 -0.71
N TYR A 214 -14.04 20.00 0.12
CA TYR A 214 -14.00 21.46 0.06
C TYR A 214 -12.58 22.03 0.07
N CYS A 215 -11.63 21.39 0.74
CA CYS A 215 -10.22 21.79 0.71
C CYS A 215 -9.56 21.66 -0.68
N ARG A 216 -10.25 21.12 -1.69
CA ARG A 216 -9.79 20.95 -3.07
C ARG A 216 -10.54 21.86 -4.05
N MET A 217 -11.35 22.79 -3.54
CA MET A 217 -12.03 23.81 -4.34
C MET A 217 -11.18 25.07 -4.45
N ALA A 218 -11.46 25.88 -5.46
CA ALA A 218 -10.85 27.19 -5.64
C ALA A 218 -11.54 28.22 -4.75
N TYR A 219 -10.74 29.14 -4.20
CA TYR A 219 -11.18 30.20 -3.30
C TYR A 219 -10.56 31.53 -3.67
N ASP A 220 -11.26 32.61 -3.31
CA ASP A 220 -10.73 33.96 -3.31
C ASP A 220 -10.22 34.28 -1.90
N LEU A 221 -9.10 34.98 -1.79
CA LEU A 221 -8.58 35.43 -0.50
C LEU A 221 -8.98 36.87 -0.26
N LEU A 222 -9.74 37.10 0.81
CA LEU A 222 -10.22 38.41 1.22
C LEU A 222 -9.64 38.78 2.59
N ASP A 223 -9.44 40.10 2.80
CA ASP A 223 -9.08 40.65 4.10
C ASP A 223 -10.31 40.80 5.02
N GLU A 224 -10.10 41.33 6.24
CA GLU A 224 -11.17 41.53 7.23
C GLU A 224 -12.26 42.53 6.75
N SER A 225 -11.93 43.38 5.77
CA SER A 225 -12.84 44.33 5.19
C SER A 225 -13.47 43.86 3.88
N MET A 226 -13.31 42.58 3.55
CA MET A 226 -13.80 41.93 2.33
C MET A 226 -13.16 42.47 1.04
N ASN A 227 -11.95 43.07 1.11
CA ASN A 227 -11.18 43.42 -0.07
C ASN A 227 -10.32 42.25 -0.51
N GLU A 228 -10.05 42.15 -1.82
CA GLU A 228 -9.16 41.19 -2.41
C GLU A 228 -7.72 41.32 -1.88
N VAL A 229 -7.18 40.23 -1.33
CA VAL A 229 -5.74 40.19 -1.01
C VAL A 229 -4.94 39.97 -2.29
N ARG A 230 -3.82 40.70 -2.42
CA ARG A 230 -2.94 40.61 -3.58
C ARG A 230 -1.65 39.91 -3.23
N ASP A 231 -1.07 39.23 -4.22
CA ASP A 231 0.25 38.61 -4.12
C ASP A 231 1.39 39.66 -4.21
N ASP A 232 2.64 39.17 -4.13
CA ASP A 232 3.83 40.03 -4.20
C ASP A 232 4.01 40.77 -5.57
N GLN A 233 3.25 40.34 -6.59
CA GLN A 233 3.24 40.93 -7.92
C GLN A 233 2.12 41.96 -8.08
N GLY A 234 1.27 42.10 -7.05
CA GLY A 234 0.12 42.99 -7.03
C GLY A 234 -1.14 42.42 -7.69
N GLU A 235 -1.14 41.11 -8.06
CA GLU A 235 -2.30 40.43 -8.64
C GLU A 235 -3.23 39.89 -7.54
N PRO A 236 -4.56 39.99 -7.72
CA PRO A 236 -5.50 39.44 -6.73
C PRO A 236 -5.37 37.93 -6.62
N ILE A 237 -5.38 37.40 -5.37
CA ILE A 237 -5.43 35.98 -5.09
C ILE A 237 -6.86 35.50 -5.28
N HIS A 238 -7.22 35.23 -6.54
CA HIS A 238 -8.56 34.91 -7.01
C HIS A 238 -8.59 33.50 -7.61
N GLN A 239 -9.63 32.68 -7.25
CA GLN A 239 -9.86 31.32 -7.76
C GLN A 239 -8.61 30.42 -7.65
N ARG A 240 -7.94 30.47 -6.48
CA ARG A 240 -6.77 29.63 -6.18
C ARG A 240 -7.13 28.49 -5.24
N TYR A 241 -6.42 27.37 -5.35
CA TYR A 241 -6.62 26.17 -4.52
C TYR A 241 -5.87 26.28 -3.19
N LEU A 242 -6.19 27.31 -2.40
CA LEU A 242 -5.45 27.75 -1.22
C LEU A 242 -5.29 26.67 -0.14
N LEU A 243 -6.28 25.77 -0.02
CA LEU A 243 -6.31 24.68 0.97
C LEU A 243 -5.88 23.34 0.39
N SER A 244 -5.49 23.27 -0.90
CA SER A 244 -5.12 22.04 -1.58
C SER A 244 -3.68 21.66 -1.29
N LEU A 245 -3.44 20.91 -0.21
CA LEU A 245 -2.11 20.41 0.13
C LEU A 245 -1.52 19.53 -0.98
N GLN A 246 -0.21 19.64 -1.16
CA GLN A 246 0.61 18.66 -1.89
C GLN A 246 0.47 17.26 -1.25
N ASP A 247 0.88 16.24 -1.96
CA ASP A 247 0.85 14.89 -1.42
C ASP A 247 2.08 14.66 -0.51
N MET A 248 1.90 13.89 0.55
CA MET A 248 3.00 13.52 1.44
C MET A 248 3.99 12.64 0.71
N ASP A 249 5.28 12.92 0.88
CA ASP A 249 6.39 12.02 0.57
C ASP A 249 7.44 12.10 1.68
N ARG A 250 7.55 11.04 2.47
CA ARG A 250 8.52 10.88 3.55
C ARG A 250 9.56 9.80 3.23
N SER A 251 9.73 9.47 1.96
CA SER A 251 10.62 8.40 1.52
C SER A 251 12.10 8.66 1.82
N ALA A 252 12.50 9.92 1.93
CA ALA A 252 13.85 10.31 2.33
C ALA A 252 14.11 10.19 3.85
N TYR A 253 13.05 10.10 4.66
CA TYR A 253 13.12 10.19 6.12
C TYR A 253 12.73 8.88 6.84
N LEU A 254 12.78 7.74 6.12
CA LEU A 254 12.37 6.45 6.68
C LEU A 254 13.23 6.03 7.88
N GLN A 255 14.56 6.28 7.83
CA GLN A 255 15.46 5.99 8.96
C GLN A 255 15.07 6.81 10.20
N GLU A 256 14.79 8.10 10.04
CA GLU A 256 14.40 8.96 11.16
C GLU A 256 13.09 8.52 11.82
N LEU A 257 12.11 8.07 10.99
CA LEU A 257 10.86 7.50 11.47
C LEU A 257 11.08 6.19 12.23
N ILE A 258 11.98 5.32 11.73
CA ILE A 258 12.40 4.08 12.44
C ILE A 258 13.01 4.42 13.79
N ASP A 259 13.95 5.37 13.81
CA ASP A 259 14.66 5.81 15.03
C ASP A 259 13.71 6.52 16.03
N ALA A 260 12.59 7.06 15.54
CA ALA A 260 11.50 7.62 16.36
C ALA A 260 10.48 6.57 16.82
N GLY A 261 10.67 5.27 16.52
CA GLY A 261 9.85 4.16 16.99
C GLY A 261 8.72 3.74 16.04
N VAL A 262 8.65 4.26 14.81
CA VAL A 262 7.67 3.81 13.81
C VAL A 262 8.05 2.44 13.29
N THR A 263 7.12 1.49 13.36
CA THR A 263 7.31 0.11 12.88
C THR A 263 6.48 -0.20 11.64
N THR A 264 5.43 0.59 11.36
CA THR A 264 4.55 0.38 10.19
C THR A 264 4.44 1.65 9.35
N PHE A 265 4.76 1.51 8.07
CA PHE A 265 4.82 2.59 7.07
C PHE A 265 3.60 2.50 6.16
N LYS A 266 2.68 3.46 6.29
CA LYS A 266 1.39 3.44 5.61
C LYS A 266 1.35 4.33 4.40
N ILE A 267 0.94 3.77 3.26
CA ILE A 267 0.64 4.50 2.03
C ILE A 267 -0.84 4.90 2.05
N GLU A 268 -1.15 6.19 1.82
CA GLU A 268 -2.53 6.66 1.58
C GLU A 268 -2.90 6.45 0.12
N GLY A 269 -4.13 5.98 -0.15
CA GLY A 269 -4.56 5.78 -1.52
C GLY A 269 -5.72 4.80 -1.72
N ARG A 270 -6.62 4.63 -0.75
CA ARG A 270 -7.75 3.67 -0.83
C ARG A 270 -8.72 3.87 -2.01
N LEU A 271 -8.71 5.04 -2.66
CA LEU A 271 -9.48 5.32 -3.87
C LEU A 271 -8.61 5.32 -5.15
N LYS A 272 -7.35 4.90 -5.04
CA LYS A 272 -6.41 4.84 -6.17
C LYS A 272 -6.54 3.52 -6.92
N ASP A 273 -6.09 3.54 -8.17
CA ASP A 273 -6.02 2.39 -9.07
C ASP A 273 -4.84 1.46 -8.76
N ALA A 274 -4.81 0.33 -9.44
CA ALA A 274 -3.76 -0.68 -9.28
C ALA A 274 -2.38 -0.15 -9.71
N GLU A 275 -2.33 0.72 -10.70
CA GLU A 275 -1.12 1.33 -11.23
C GLU A 275 -0.42 2.19 -10.18
N TYR A 276 -1.16 3.09 -9.54
CA TYR A 276 -0.64 3.90 -8.43
C TYR A 276 -0.14 3.02 -7.29
N VAL A 277 -0.97 2.05 -6.86
CA VAL A 277 -0.64 1.20 -5.72
C VAL A 277 0.57 0.32 -6.02
N THR A 278 0.68 -0.25 -7.23
CA THR A 278 1.85 -1.03 -7.65
C THR A 278 3.12 -0.20 -7.62
N ASN A 279 3.10 0.99 -8.24
CA ASN A 279 4.25 1.88 -8.32
C ASN A 279 4.74 2.33 -6.94
N ILE A 280 3.83 2.89 -6.12
CA ILE A 280 4.19 3.45 -4.82
C ILE A 280 4.59 2.36 -3.82
N THR A 281 3.90 1.21 -3.82
CA THR A 281 4.27 0.07 -2.96
C THR A 281 5.66 -0.46 -3.33
N ALA A 282 5.94 -0.64 -4.63
CA ALA A 282 7.25 -1.08 -5.10
C ALA A 282 8.36 -0.09 -4.73
N TYR A 283 8.10 1.22 -4.84
CA TYR A 283 9.03 2.28 -4.46
C TYR A 283 9.39 2.24 -2.97
N TYR A 284 8.39 2.18 -2.09
CA TYR A 284 8.65 2.10 -0.64
C TYR A 284 9.23 0.75 -0.23
N ARG A 285 8.86 -0.35 -0.89
CA ARG A 285 9.47 -1.66 -0.65
C ARG A 285 10.97 -1.65 -0.92
N GLU A 286 11.38 -1.05 -2.03
CA GLU A 286 12.80 -0.92 -2.38
C GLU A 286 13.56 -0.17 -1.30
N LYS A 287 13.05 0.98 -0.87
CA LYS A 287 13.68 1.79 0.18
C LYS A 287 13.73 1.08 1.54
N LEU A 288 12.64 0.43 1.96
CA LEU A 288 12.60 -0.30 3.22
C LEU A 288 13.46 -1.57 3.24
N SER A 289 13.81 -2.10 2.07
CA SER A 289 14.69 -3.27 1.96
C SER A 289 16.12 -3.00 2.45
N ALA A 290 16.50 -1.73 2.55
CA ALA A 290 17.79 -1.33 3.16
C ALA A 290 17.82 -1.53 4.68
N PHE A 291 16.64 -1.61 5.33
CA PHE A 291 16.51 -1.63 6.80
C PHE A 291 15.97 -2.96 7.36
N SER A 292 15.46 -3.83 6.52
CA SER A 292 14.89 -5.12 6.95
C SER A 292 15.13 -6.23 5.94
N SER A 293 15.30 -7.45 6.44
CA SER A 293 15.41 -8.65 5.61
C SER A 293 14.08 -8.92 4.88
N GLN A 294 14.15 -9.19 3.58
CA GLN A 294 12.98 -9.60 2.81
C GLN A 294 12.83 -11.12 2.82
N TYR A 295 11.60 -11.58 3.04
CA TYR A 295 11.24 -13.00 2.98
C TYR A 295 10.71 -13.44 1.62
N SER A 296 10.74 -12.55 0.62
CA SER A 296 10.24 -12.84 -0.73
C SER A 296 11.14 -12.23 -1.81
N VAL A 297 11.13 -12.85 -2.98
CA VAL A 297 11.78 -12.34 -4.19
C VAL A 297 10.71 -11.64 -5.02
N ILE A 298 10.97 -10.39 -5.39
CA ILE A 298 10.07 -9.58 -6.23
C ILE A 298 10.79 -9.27 -7.54
N SER A 299 10.22 -9.72 -8.64
CA SER A 299 10.65 -9.34 -10.00
C SER A 299 9.71 -8.26 -10.55
N ARG A 300 10.27 -7.27 -11.23
CA ARG A 300 9.54 -6.14 -11.81
C ARG A 300 10.00 -5.86 -13.23
N SER A 301 9.09 -5.39 -14.07
CA SER A 301 9.39 -4.94 -15.44
C SER A 301 9.54 -3.41 -15.55
N PHE A 302 9.56 -2.69 -14.43
CA PHE A 302 9.64 -1.23 -14.35
C PHE A 302 10.55 -0.79 -13.19
N GLU A 303 11.02 0.45 -13.27
CA GLU A 303 11.69 1.15 -12.17
C GLU A 303 10.66 2.05 -11.46
N PRO A 304 10.42 1.88 -10.16
CA PRO A 304 9.40 2.63 -9.45
C PRO A 304 9.71 4.13 -9.40
N ASN A 305 8.74 4.95 -9.80
CA ASN A 305 8.87 6.40 -9.78
C ASN A 305 7.55 7.06 -9.37
N PRO A 306 7.45 7.67 -8.17
CA PRO A 306 6.23 8.32 -7.71
C PRO A 306 5.72 9.44 -8.61
N GLU A 307 6.59 10.14 -9.34
CA GLU A 307 6.21 11.24 -10.23
C GLU A 307 5.44 10.78 -11.47
N LYS A 308 5.54 9.50 -11.85
CA LYS A 308 4.87 8.93 -13.03
C LYS A 308 3.44 8.47 -12.79
N THR A 309 2.99 8.51 -11.54
CA THR A 309 1.60 8.24 -11.16
C THR A 309 1.00 9.48 -10.50
N PHE A 310 -0.23 9.38 -9.99
CA PHE A 310 -0.93 10.56 -9.46
C PHE A 310 -0.19 11.21 -8.29
N HIS A 311 0.17 12.50 -8.41
CA HIS A 311 0.65 13.35 -7.31
C HIS A 311 0.34 14.82 -7.56
N ARG A 312 0.31 15.64 -6.50
CA ARG A 312 0.06 17.11 -6.52
C ARG A 312 1.30 17.94 -6.16
N GLY A 313 2.48 17.41 -6.44
CA GLY A 313 3.74 17.84 -5.83
C GLY A 313 3.97 17.07 -4.53
N ALA A 314 5.17 17.18 -3.95
CA ALA A 314 5.61 16.43 -2.78
C ALA A 314 5.93 17.33 -1.58
N THR A 315 5.53 16.92 -0.39
CA THR A 315 5.84 17.59 0.86
C THR A 315 6.09 16.58 1.99
N GLU A 316 7.06 16.85 2.88
CA GLU A 316 7.21 16.11 4.14
C GLU A 316 6.17 16.52 5.18
N TYR A 317 5.38 17.55 4.88
CA TYR A 317 4.40 18.20 5.73
C TYR A 317 5.07 18.81 6.98
N PHE A 318 4.68 18.42 8.19
CA PHE A 318 5.21 19.00 9.42
C PHE A 318 6.33 18.17 10.07
N LEU A 319 6.92 17.22 9.35
CA LEU A 319 7.89 16.30 9.93
C LEU A 319 9.08 17.02 10.61
N HIS A 320 9.61 18.07 9.98
CA HIS A 320 10.67 18.92 10.53
C HIS A 320 10.20 20.37 10.82
N GLY A 321 8.91 20.52 11.08
CA GLY A 321 8.29 21.79 11.36
C GLY A 321 7.39 22.30 10.24
N ARG A 322 6.90 23.53 10.39
CA ARG A 322 5.97 24.13 9.42
C ARG A 322 6.72 24.83 8.31
N THR A 323 7.15 24.09 7.32
CA THR A 323 7.85 24.61 6.12
C THR A 323 6.86 25.04 5.04
N ARG A 324 7.27 25.95 4.14
CA ARG A 324 6.50 26.39 2.99
C ARG A 324 7.32 26.20 1.70
N PRO A 325 6.68 25.96 0.55
CA PRO A 325 5.23 25.76 0.31
C PRO A 325 4.81 24.32 0.61
N MET A 326 3.59 24.11 1.13
CA MET A 326 2.98 22.80 1.36
C MET A 326 1.64 22.61 0.62
N ALA A 327 1.15 23.65 -0.05
CA ALA A 327 -0.07 23.61 -0.85
C ALA A 327 0.26 23.80 -2.34
N ASN A 328 -0.54 23.19 -3.20
CA ASN A 328 -0.54 23.44 -4.64
C ASN A 328 -1.72 24.36 -4.97
N TRP A 329 -1.42 25.63 -5.19
CA TRP A 329 -2.43 26.66 -5.46
C TRP A 329 -2.94 26.66 -6.90
N GLU A 330 -2.20 25.99 -7.81
CA GLU A 330 -2.51 26.00 -9.24
C GLU A 330 -3.53 24.92 -9.63
N THR A 331 -3.45 23.73 -9.00
CA THR A 331 -4.32 22.62 -9.35
C THR A 331 -4.56 21.65 -8.19
N PRO A 332 -5.79 21.14 -8.02
CA PRO A 332 -6.08 20.05 -7.09
C PRO A 332 -5.90 18.67 -7.74
N LYS A 333 -5.60 18.65 -9.07
CA LYS A 333 -5.41 17.45 -9.88
C LYS A 333 -3.94 16.99 -9.84
N SER A 334 -3.64 15.90 -10.53
CA SER A 334 -2.27 15.44 -10.71
C SER A 334 -1.45 16.48 -11.47
N THR A 335 -0.30 16.85 -10.93
CA THR A 335 0.67 17.72 -11.61
C THR A 335 1.43 16.90 -12.66
N GLY A 336 1.88 15.70 -12.31
CA GLY A 336 2.68 14.84 -13.19
C GLY A 336 4.18 15.15 -13.15
N GLU A 337 4.94 14.32 -13.85
CA GLU A 337 6.38 14.44 -14.03
C GLU A 337 6.73 15.67 -14.89
N TYR A 338 7.65 16.53 -14.42
CA TYR A 338 8.16 17.62 -15.26
C TYR A 338 9.02 17.06 -16.40
N ILE A 339 8.61 17.29 -17.64
CA ILE A 339 9.25 16.71 -18.83
C ILE A 339 9.88 17.74 -19.78
N GLY A 340 9.69 19.03 -19.55
CA GLY A 340 10.27 20.07 -20.41
C GLY A 340 9.43 21.32 -20.49
N GLU A 341 9.50 22.03 -21.61
CA GLU A 341 8.86 23.32 -21.84
C GLU A 341 8.19 23.39 -23.21
N VAL A 342 7.14 24.21 -23.30
CA VAL A 342 6.51 24.58 -24.58
C VAL A 342 7.29 25.70 -25.23
N VAL A 343 7.80 25.45 -26.43
CA VAL A 343 8.53 26.45 -27.23
C VAL A 343 7.57 27.31 -28.06
N GLU A 344 6.56 26.68 -28.66
CA GLU A 344 5.63 27.31 -29.59
C GLU A 344 4.32 26.53 -29.67
N THR A 345 3.22 27.20 -29.99
CA THR A 345 1.89 26.60 -30.11
C THR A 345 1.20 27.08 -31.38
N HIS A 346 0.67 26.12 -32.17
CA HIS A 346 -0.12 26.40 -33.38
C HIS A 346 -1.37 25.51 -33.38
N GLY A 347 -2.55 26.09 -33.09
CA GLY A 347 -3.77 25.32 -32.96
C GLY A 347 -3.61 24.18 -31.91
N ASN A 348 -3.82 22.95 -32.33
CA ASN A 348 -3.64 21.75 -31.49
C ASN A 348 -2.25 21.11 -31.60
N THR A 349 -1.24 21.87 -32.04
CA THR A 349 0.13 21.38 -32.18
C THR A 349 1.07 22.19 -31.28
N LEU A 350 1.85 21.49 -30.49
CA LEU A 350 2.88 22.06 -29.63
C LEU A 350 4.25 21.74 -30.20
N ARG A 351 5.16 22.73 -30.22
CA ARG A 351 6.60 22.48 -30.33
C ARG A 351 7.16 22.50 -28.91
N VAL A 352 7.83 21.44 -28.50
CA VAL A 352 8.31 21.26 -27.13
C VAL A 352 9.83 21.09 -27.08
N ARG A 353 10.43 21.47 -25.94
CA ARG A 353 11.78 21.12 -25.55
C ARG A 353 11.71 20.15 -24.41
N LEU A 354 11.93 18.88 -24.70
CA LEU A 354 11.90 17.82 -23.68
C LEU A 354 13.24 17.73 -22.94
N LYS A 355 13.20 17.23 -21.71
CA LYS A 355 14.38 16.78 -20.97
C LYS A 355 15.06 15.63 -21.71
N GLU A 356 16.36 15.45 -21.48
CA GLU A 356 17.12 14.32 -21.98
C GLU A 356 16.53 12.99 -21.51
N GLY A 357 16.38 12.04 -22.41
CA GLY A 357 15.81 10.71 -22.13
C GLY A 357 14.29 10.63 -22.08
N VAL A 358 13.56 11.75 -22.18
CA VAL A 358 12.08 11.74 -22.22
C VAL A 358 11.60 11.46 -23.64
N VAL A 359 10.74 10.46 -23.77
CA VAL A 359 10.02 10.13 -25.00
C VAL A 359 8.54 10.24 -24.75
N LEU A 360 7.78 10.88 -25.63
CA LEU A 360 6.34 10.96 -25.59
C LEU A 360 5.70 9.93 -26.51
N HIS A 361 4.58 9.38 -26.07
CA HIS A 361 3.82 8.38 -26.82
C HIS A 361 2.37 8.81 -27.01
N ASN A 362 1.72 8.26 -28.04
CA ASN A 362 0.28 8.47 -28.23
C ASN A 362 -0.49 7.97 -27.00
N GLY A 363 -1.41 8.80 -26.54
CA GLY A 363 -2.20 8.54 -25.34
C GLY A 363 -1.61 9.10 -24.05
N ASP A 364 -0.33 9.57 -24.06
CA ASP A 364 0.22 10.26 -22.88
C ASP A 364 -0.66 11.44 -22.49
N GLY A 365 -0.82 11.64 -21.17
CA GLY A 365 -1.50 12.81 -20.63
C GLY A 365 -0.50 13.90 -20.32
N LEU A 366 -0.76 15.12 -20.81
CA LEU A 366 0.04 16.30 -20.57
C LEU A 366 -0.68 17.33 -19.73
N THR A 367 0.06 18.10 -18.93
CA THR A 367 -0.45 19.25 -18.18
C THR A 367 0.43 20.46 -18.44
N ILE A 368 -0.20 21.60 -18.72
CA ILE A 368 0.44 22.90 -18.91
C ILE A 368 -0.35 23.93 -18.10
N GLY A 369 0.19 24.40 -16.99
CA GLY A 369 -0.57 25.20 -16.03
C GLY A 369 -1.78 24.42 -15.47
N SER A 370 -2.98 24.96 -15.63
CA SER A 370 -4.24 24.32 -15.20
C SER A 370 -4.89 23.44 -16.28
N GLU A 371 -4.37 23.43 -17.51
CA GLU A 371 -4.96 22.71 -18.64
C GLU A 371 -4.34 21.33 -18.83
N GLY A 372 -5.21 20.33 -19.06
CA GLY A 372 -4.83 18.95 -19.39
C GLY A 372 -5.12 18.61 -20.86
N PHE A 373 -4.22 17.82 -21.47
CA PHE A 373 -4.26 17.38 -22.86
C PHE A 373 -3.87 15.93 -23.00
N ASN A 374 -4.35 15.27 -24.06
CA ASN A 374 -3.87 13.94 -24.45
C ASN A 374 -3.05 14.06 -25.75
N VAL A 375 -1.99 13.28 -25.82
CA VAL A 375 -1.13 13.19 -27.03
C VAL A 375 -1.82 12.33 -28.07
N ASN A 376 -2.07 12.91 -29.25
CA ASN A 376 -2.62 12.22 -30.42
C ASN A 376 -1.58 11.85 -31.47
N GLY A 377 -0.39 12.43 -31.40
CA GLY A 377 0.72 12.16 -32.32
C GLY A 377 1.99 12.87 -31.89
N VAL A 378 3.13 12.24 -32.14
CA VAL A 378 4.47 12.80 -31.88
C VAL A 378 5.33 12.63 -33.10
N GLU A 379 5.99 13.70 -33.52
CA GLU A 379 6.95 13.72 -34.63
C GLU A 379 8.16 14.59 -34.23
N GLY A 380 9.19 13.92 -33.73
CA GLY A 380 10.35 14.61 -33.13
C GLY A 380 9.94 15.47 -31.92
N ASN A 381 10.14 16.78 -32.02
CA ASN A 381 9.74 17.74 -30.96
C ASN A 381 8.37 18.38 -31.21
N ILE A 382 7.59 17.88 -32.16
CA ILE A 382 6.24 18.34 -32.49
C ILE A 382 5.24 17.34 -31.91
N VAL A 383 4.33 17.85 -31.07
CA VAL A 383 3.31 17.06 -30.37
C VAL A 383 1.92 17.54 -30.78
N LYS A 384 1.11 16.64 -31.33
CA LYS A 384 -0.31 16.89 -31.58
C LYS A 384 -1.12 16.53 -30.36
N ILE A 385 -1.96 17.44 -29.88
CA ILE A 385 -2.82 17.27 -28.73
C ILE A 385 -4.30 17.20 -29.15
N ASN A 386 -5.13 16.62 -28.26
CA ASN A 386 -6.53 16.28 -28.55
C ASN A 386 -7.46 17.50 -28.67
N LYS A 387 -7.05 18.67 -28.23
CA LYS A 387 -7.82 19.92 -28.29
C LYS A 387 -6.90 21.13 -28.35
N GLU A 388 -7.41 22.25 -28.86
CA GLU A 388 -6.69 23.51 -28.80
C GLU A 388 -6.64 24.04 -27.35
N PRO A 389 -5.50 24.63 -26.91
CA PRO A 389 -5.42 25.32 -25.64
C PRO A 389 -6.35 26.57 -25.63
N VAL A 390 -6.96 26.84 -24.47
CA VAL A 390 -7.85 28.01 -24.33
C VAL A 390 -7.09 29.33 -24.48
N SER A 391 -5.82 29.38 -24.14
CA SER A 391 -4.95 30.55 -24.19
C SER A 391 -3.66 30.28 -24.92
N ILE A 392 -3.71 30.29 -26.27
CA ILE A 392 -2.56 29.97 -27.15
C ILE A 392 -1.37 30.89 -26.88
N SER A 393 -1.61 32.19 -26.67
CA SER A 393 -0.54 33.19 -26.48
C SER A 393 0.22 33.07 -25.15
N SER A 394 -0.31 32.33 -24.19
CA SER A 394 0.24 32.22 -22.84
C SER A 394 1.02 30.94 -22.58
N LEU A 395 1.07 29.97 -23.51
CA LEU A 395 1.74 28.69 -23.28
C LEU A 395 3.24 28.71 -23.58
N LYS A 396 3.73 29.65 -24.40
CA LYS A 396 5.14 29.75 -24.74
C LYS A 396 6.00 30.00 -23.48
N GLY A 397 7.01 29.15 -23.30
CA GLY A 397 7.90 29.19 -22.14
C GLY A 397 7.31 28.57 -20.86
N ARG A 398 6.08 28.03 -20.93
CA ARG A 398 5.47 27.32 -19.81
C ARG A 398 6.05 25.94 -19.66
N GLU A 399 6.17 25.52 -18.41
CA GLU A 399 6.57 24.15 -18.04
C GLU A 399 5.54 23.14 -18.55
N LEU A 400 6.05 22.02 -19.06
CA LEU A 400 5.29 20.90 -19.57
C LEU A 400 5.45 19.71 -18.63
N PHE A 401 4.33 19.20 -18.15
CA PHE A 401 4.28 18.03 -17.26
C PHE A 401 3.56 16.87 -17.95
N ARG A 402 3.96 15.63 -17.61
CA ARG A 402 3.30 14.40 -18.04
C ARG A 402 2.59 13.77 -16.84
N ASN A 403 1.25 13.83 -16.83
CA ASN A 403 0.42 13.29 -15.75
C ASN A 403 -0.09 11.85 -16.00
N LEU A 404 0.15 11.32 -17.21
CA LEU A 404 -0.07 9.93 -17.58
C LEU A 404 1.01 9.49 -18.58
N ASP A 405 1.85 8.56 -18.18
CA ASP A 405 2.85 7.88 -19.01
C ASP A 405 2.29 6.51 -19.44
N MET A 406 1.84 6.39 -20.69
CA MET A 406 1.18 5.18 -21.20
C MET A 406 2.11 3.97 -21.28
N GLU A 407 3.38 4.19 -21.56
CA GLU A 407 4.36 3.10 -21.62
C GLU A 407 4.71 2.62 -20.23
N PHE A 408 4.96 3.53 -19.31
CA PHE A 408 5.18 3.23 -17.92
C PHE A 408 3.99 2.47 -17.31
N THR A 409 2.76 2.95 -17.53
CA THR A 409 1.53 2.31 -17.04
C THR A 409 1.41 0.87 -17.52
N LYS A 410 1.69 0.60 -18.81
CA LYS A 410 1.69 -0.76 -19.37
C LYS A 410 2.81 -1.65 -18.80
N SER A 411 3.90 -1.05 -18.35
CA SER A 411 5.05 -1.76 -17.78
C SER A 411 4.86 -2.18 -16.33
N LEU A 412 3.86 -1.63 -15.62
CA LEU A 412 3.62 -1.82 -14.18
C LEU A 412 3.20 -3.26 -13.85
N LYS A 413 4.16 -4.18 -13.90
CA LYS A 413 3.99 -5.58 -13.55
C LYS A 413 5.00 -5.99 -12.49
N SER A 414 4.50 -6.56 -11.40
CA SER A 414 5.29 -7.15 -10.33
C SER A 414 4.88 -8.60 -10.13
N GLU A 415 5.85 -9.45 -9.89
CA GLU A 415 5.64 -10.85 -9.51
C GLU A 415 6.42 -11.14 -8.23
N ARG A 416 5.70 -11.56 -7.18
CA ARG A 416 6.25 -11.91 -5.89
C ARG A 416 6.32 -13.43 -5.75
N ARG A 417 7.50 -13.96 -5.37
CA ARG A 417 7.73 -15.37 -5.09
C ARG A 417 8.28 -15.53 -3.68
N ILE A 418 7.90 -16.61 -3.01
CA ILE A 418 8.34 -16.96 -1.66
C ILE A 418 9.40 -18.05 -1.77
N PRO A 419 10.65 -17.80 -1.34
CA PRO A 419 11.68 -18.81 -1.29
C PRO A 419 11.29 -19.95 -0.34
N VAL A 420 11.47 -21.19 -0.81
CA VAL A 420 11.27 -22.39 0.00
C VAL A 420 12.50 -23.29 -0.05
N ASP A 421 12.87 -23.82 1.11
CA ASP A 421 13.81 -24.93 1.21
C ASP A 421 13.05 -26.22 1.07
N ILE A 422 13.60 -27.13 0.28
CA ILE A 422 13.01 -28.41 -0.03
C ILE A 422 13.87 -29.48 0.64
N VAL A 423 13.26 -30.37 1.40
CA VAL A 423 13.93 -31.54 1.94
C VAL A 423 13.22 -32.79 1.42
N PHE A 424 13.98 -33.65 0.76
CA PHE A 424 13.55 -34.96 0.32
C PHE A 424 14.32 -36.00 1.09
N LYS A 425 13.61 -36.79 1.92
CA LYS A 425 14.22 -37.70 2.86
C LYS A 425 13.70 -39.11 2.68
N GLU A 426 14.60 -40.11 2.83
CA GLU A 426 14.26 -41.51 2.89
C GLU A 426 13.64 -41.89 4.27
N THR A 427 12.64 -42.74 4.27
CA THR A 427 12.02 -43.32 5.47
C THR A 427 12.01 -44.85 5.33
N GLU A 428 11.70 -45.60 6.40
CA GLU A 428 11.69 -47.05 6.37
C GLU A 428 10.77 -47.66 5.29
N LYS A 429 9.68 -46.99 4.91
CA LYS A 429 8.65 -47.50 4.00
C LYS A 429 8.45 -46.63 2.74
N GLY A 430 9.35 -45.70 2.50
CA GLY A 430 9.24 -44.79 1.36
C GLY A 430 9.98 -43.48 1.54
N PHE A 431 9.30 -42.32 1.33
CA PHE A 431 9.94 -41.02 1.30
C PHE A 431 9.10 -39.95 1.99
N GLU A 432 9.76 -38.98 2.57
CA GLU A 432 9.19 -37.74 3.08
C GLU A 432 9.63 -36.58 2.19
N LEU A 433 8.68 -35.72 1.85
CA LEU A 433 8.93 -34.48 1.09
C LEU A 433 8.40 -33.30 1.90
N SER A 434 9.23 -32.30 2.13
CA SER A 434 8.81 -31.08 2.81
C SER A 434 9.28 -29.82 2.08
N TYR A 435 8.46 -28.76 2.21
CA TYR A 435 8.71 -27.41 1.75
C TYR A 435 8.61 -26.46 2.94
N ARG A 436 9.69 -25.70 3.20
CA ARG A 436 9.75 -24.76 4.32
C ARG A 436 10.02 -23.34 3.80
N SER A 437 9.12 -22.43 4.11
CA SER A 437 9.31 -20.99 3.91
C SER A 437 9.42 -20.26 5.25
N ALA A 438 9.56 -18.92 5.20
CA ALA A 438 9.47 -18.09 6.40
C ALA A 438 8.07 -18.09 7.03
N PHE A 439 7.02 -18.46 6.27
CA PHE A 439 5.61 -18.34 6.68
C PHE A 439 4.90 -19.69 6.81
N SER A 440 5.43 -20.75 6.22
CA SER A 440 4.75 -22.05 6.18
C SER A 440 5.71 -23.23 6.18
N PHE A 441 5.24 -24.34 6.71
CA PHE A 441 5.87 -25.64 6.60
C PHE A 441 4.83 -26.65 6.10
N GLN A 442 5.12 -27.25 4.94
CA GLN A 442 4.25 -28.24 4.30
C GLN A 442 5.04 -29.53 4.15
N HIS A 443 4.46 -30.65 4.50
CA HIS A 443 5.13 -31.94 4.39
C HIS A 443 4.15 -33.06 4.07
N SER A 444 4.65 -34.10 3.40
CA SER A 444 3.92 -35.31 3.11
C SER A 444 4.85 -36.54 3.18
N VAL A 445 4.31 -37.66 3.59
CA VAL A 445 5.01 -38.93 3.61
C VAL A 445 4.36 -39.89 2.61
N PHE A 446 5.18 -40.52 1.78
CA PHE A 446 4.74 -41.38 0.71
C PHE A 446 5.31 -42.78 0.91
N SER A 447 4.45 -43.82 0.89
CA SER A 447 4.89 -45.19 0.85
C SER A 447 5.27 -45.57 -0.59
N TYR A 448 6.53 -45.95 -0.80
CA TYR A 448 7.04 -46.28 -2.11
C TYR A 448 8.27 -47.19 -2.01
N PRO A 449 8.45 -48.17 -2.93
CA PRO A 449 9.57 -49.09 -2.85
C PRO A 449 10.92 -48.41 -3.09
N HIS A 450 11.95 -48.88 -2.39
CA HIS A 450 13.34 -48.45 -2.49
C HIS A 450 14.06 -49.23 -3.62
N GLU A 451 13.73 -48.94 -4.89
CA GLU A 451 14.38 -49.54 -6.04
C GLU A 451 15.68 -48.80 -6.38
N PRO A 452 16.88 -49.45 -6.29
CA PRO A 452 18.14 -48.76 -6.61
C PRO A 452 18.20 -48.29 -8.05
N ALA A 453 18.63 -47.07 -8.25
CA ALA A 453 18.78 -46.53 -9.60
C ALA A 453 19.99 -47.11 -10.34
N LYS A 454 19.87 -47.40 -11.64
CA LYS A 454 20.97 -47.82 -12.50
C LYS A 454 22.04 -46.76 -12.67
N ASN A 455 21.68 -45.48 -12.60
CA ASN A 455 22.56 -44.33 -12.65
C ASN A 455 22.23 -43.42 -11.46
N ALA A 456 23.11 -43.40 -10.47
CA ALA A 456 22.93 -42.68 -9.21
C ALA A 456 22.85 -41.15 -9.43
N GLU A 457 23.77 -40.59 -10.23
CA GLU A 457 23.83 -39.14 -10.46
C GLU A 457 22.58 -38.64 -11.17
N LYS A 458 22.16 -39.35 -12.24
CA LYS A 458 20.95 -39.00 -12.99
C LYS A 458 19.69 -39.12 -12.14
N ALA A 459 19.62 -40.07 -11.22
CA ALA A 459 18.46 -40.22 -10.32
C ALA A 459 18.34 -39.03 -9.35
N LEU A 460 19.43 -38.64 -8.69
CA LEU A 460 19.45 -37.50 -7.77
C LEU A 460 19.15 -36.17 -8.52
N GLU A 461 19.73 -36.00 -9.72
CA GLU A 461 19.45 -34.81 -10.53
C GLU A 461 17.98 -34.75 -11.00
N THR A 462 17.38 -35.91 -11.32
CA THR A 462 15.95 -35.98 -11.65
C THR A 462 15.08 -35.59 -10.46
N ILE A 463 15.37 -36.10 -9.25
CA ILE A 463 14.66 -35.74 -8.03
C ILE A 463 14.77 -34.21 -7.81
N ARG A 464 16.00 -33.67 -7.84
CA ARG A 464 16.26 -32.23 -7.69
C ARG A 464 15.44 -31.41 -8.69
N THR A 465 15.55 -31.72 -9.95
CA THR A 465 14.88 -30.98 -11.02
C THR A 465 13.36 -31.03 -10.93
N GLN A 466 12.78 -32.19 -10.63
CA GLN A 466 11.31 -32.32 -10.62
C GLN A 466 10.67 -31.70 -9.37
N LEU A 467 11.31 -31.81 -8.21
CA LEU A 467 10.79 -31.24 -6.97
C LEU A 467 10.95 -29.72 -6.89
N SER A 468 11.93 -29.14 -7.63
CA SER A 468 12.13 -27.69 -7.71
C SER A 468 11.23 -26.97 -8.72
N LYS A 469 10.45 -27.69 -9.54
CA LYS A 469 9.52 -27.11 -10.53
C LYS A 469 8.22 -26.67 -9.86
N LEU A 470 8.20 -25.49 -9.25
CA LEU A 470 7.06 -25.03 -8.46
C LEU A 470 5.96 -24.33 -9.29
N GLY A 471 6.18 -24.11 -10.59
CA GLY A 471 5.17 -23.65 -11.56
C GLY A 471 4.43 -22.37 -11.15
N ASP A 472 3.09 -22.40 -11.22
CA ASP A 472 2.21 -21.28 -10.93
C ASP A 472 1.92 -21.10 -9.42
N THR A 473 2.64 -21.82 -8.55
CA THR A 473 2.54 -21.61 -7.10
C THR A 473 3.23 -20.28 -6.71
N PRO A 474 2.91 -19.68 -5.56
CA PRO A 474 3.61 -18.48 -5.07
C PRO A 474 5.07 -18.74 -4.66
N TYR A 475 5.56 -19.96 -4.80
CA TYR A 475 6.85 -20.39 -4.27
C TYR A 475 7.94 -20.44 -5.35
N ILE A 476 9.20 -20.26 -4.90
CA ILE A 476 10.41 -20.50 -5.69
C ILE A 476 11.38 -21.34 -4.87
N ALA A 477 11.96 -22.39 -5.46
CA ALA A 477 12.96 -23.21 -4.78
C ALA A 477 14.21 -22.38 -4.48
N ARG A 478 14.65 -22.34 -3.21
CA ARG A 478 15.89 -21.71 -2.77
C ARG A 478 17.00 -22.77 -2.68
N GLU A 479 16.78 -23.78 -1.86
CA GLU A 479 17.71 -24.89 -1.69
C GLU A 479 16.94 -26.22 -1.71
N ILE A 480 17.61 -27.28 -2.16
CA ILE A 480 17.08 -28.63 -2.08
C ILE A 480 18.10 -29.55 -1.43
N HIS A 481 17.73 -30.16 -0.30
CA HIS A 481 18.49 -31.15 0.41
C HIS A 481 17.89 -32.54 0.14
N ILE A 482 18.72 -33.44 -0.40
CA ILE A 482 18.32 -34.82 -0.67
C ILE A 482 19.03 -35.74 0.34
N GLU A 483 18.27 -36.19 1.32
CA GLU A 483 18.69 -37.10 2.40
C GLU A 483 18.22 -38.54 2.10
N SER A 484 18.58 -39.04 0.93
CA SER A 484 18.16 -40.34 0.41
C SER A 484 19.26 -40.97 -0.42
N ALA A 485 19.36 -42.29 -0.43
CA ALA A 485 20.13 -43.01 -1.42
C ALA A 485 19.53 -42.80 -2.84
N PRO A 486 20.31 -43.04 -3.90
CA PRO A 486 19.87 -42.81 -5.27
C PRO A 486 18.90 -43.93 -5.73
N TYR A 487 17.64 -43.74 -5.49
CA TYR A 487 16.57 -44.64 -5.92
C TYR A 487 15.97 -44.24 -7.25
N PHE A 488 15.45 -45.21 -7.99
CA PHE A 488 14.67 -44.98 -9.18
C PHE A 488 13.23 -44.57 -8.82
N ILE A 489 12.86 -43.35 -9.09
CA ILE A 489 11.49 -42.83 -8.90
C ILE A 489 11.02 -42.22 -10.23
N PRO A 490 9.93 -42.71 -10.82
CA PRO A 490 9.39 -42.15 -12.04
C PRO A 490 9.06 -40.64 -11.92
N ILE A 491 9.29 -39.87 -12.98
CA ILE A 491 9.01 -38.42 -13.03
C ILE A 491 7.54 -38.13 -12.71
N SER A 492 6.61 -38.98 -13.15
CA SER A 492 5.19 -38.83 -12.86
C SER A 492 4.89 -38.87 -11.34
N VAL A 493 5.55 -39.79 -10.63
CA VAL A 493 5.43 -39.95 -9.19
C VAL A 493 6.00 -38.75 -8.44
N LEU A 494 7.21 -38.29 -8.79
CA LEU A 494 7.80 -37.08 -8.21
C LEU A 494 6.91 -35.84 -8.40
N ASN A 495 6.33 -35.71 -9.60
CA ASN A 495 5.41 -34.61 -9.90
C ASN A 495 4.08 -34.71 -9.15
N GLU A 496 3.58 -35.90 -8.90
CA GLU A 496 2.40 -36.14 -8.06
C GLU A 496 2.70 -35.77 -6.60
N TRP A 497 3.80 -36.26 -6.03
CA TRP A 497 4.21 -35.93 -4.67
C TRP A 497 4.39 -34.43 -4.46
N ARG A 498 5.06 -33.75 -5.40
CA ARG A 498 5.19 -32.30 -5.37
C ARG A 498 3.83 -31.62 -5.30
N ARG A 499 2.89 -31.96 -6.20
CA ARG A 499 1.53 -31.37 -6.20
C ARG A 499 0.73 -31.65 -4.96
N ASN A 500 0.92 -32.83 -4.37
CA ASN A 500 0.20 -33.22 -3.15
C ASN A 500 0.78 -32.59 -1.86
N THR A 501 2.04 -32.14 -1.91
CA THR A 501 2.72 -31.56 -0.74
C THR A 501 2.64 -30.03 -0.73
N ILE A 502 2.75 -29.39 -1.90
CA ILE A 502 2.75 -27.93 -1.98
C ILE A 502 1.36 -27.45 -2.43
N ILE A 503 0.71 -26.68 -1.56
CA ILE A 503 -0.67 -26.19 -1.75
C ILE A 503 -0.66 -24.67 -1.90
#